data_724cafcef084832530757fff22d33d15
#
_entry.id   724cafcef084832530757fff22d33d15
#
_cell.length_a   1.000
_cell.length_b   1.000
_cell.length_c   1.000
_cell.angle_alpha   90.00
_cell.angle_beta   90.00
_cell.angle_gamma   90.00
#
_symmetry.space_group_name_H-M   'P 1'
#
loop_
_entity.id
_entity.type
_entity.pdbx_description
1 polymer ?
#
loop_
_entity_poly.entity_id
_entity_poly.type
_entity_poly.pdbx_seq_one_letter_code
_entity_poly.pdbx_strand_id
1 'polypeptide(L)'
;ASDVYKRQGYNYSSTSYPKMDRFYGELEGYVPTKGGIANIDLKRTAFGLKFIVTPPIDGTLSIGSYSLNPNIKVSADDSTLETSFMCTFQQIYECWQAENYTQDFTIILTWNRVNGATQTFEKIITAKRNVMTTINVNVNGSSTDSSLGVKEEDTPMGSENVDMNFNGGDLDDNEVNPSM
;
A
#
# COMPACT_ATOMS: atom_id res chain seq x y z
N ALA A 1 -20.27 25.64 11.90
CA ALA A 1 -19.94 24.40 12.64
C ALA A 1 -19.55 23.21 11.75
N SER A 2 -19.46 23.36 10.43
CA SER A 2 -19.19 22.26 9.50
C SER A 2 -17.71 21.98 9.22
N ASP A 3 -16.77 22.75 9.79
CA ASP A 3 -15.35 22.68 9.40
C ASP A 3 -14.42 21.91 10.36
N VAL A 4 -14.93 21.36 11.45
CA VAL A 4 -14.09 20.73 12.48
C VAL A 4 -13.55 19.36 12.03
N TYR A 5 -14.15 18.70 11.04
CA TYR A 5 -13.74 17.38 10.55
C TYR A 5 -13.07 17.41 9.17
N LYS A 6 -12.85 18.56 8.59
CA LYS A 6 -12.08 18.70 7.36
C LYS A 6 -10.60 18.61 7.65
N ARG A 7 -10.05 17.45 7.31
CA ARG A 7 -8.62 17.17 7.12
C ARG A 7 -7.78 17.17 8.39
N GLN A 8 -7.64 16.06 9.00
CA GLN A 8 -6.28 15.67 9.37
C GLN A 8 -5.52 15.41 8.07
N GLY A 9 -5.16 16.49 7.39
CA GLY A 9 -4.26 16.44 6.27
C GLY A 9 -2.88 16.13 6.83
N TYR A 10 -2.50 14.87 6.80
CA TYR A 10 -1.10 14.52 6.86
C TYR A 10 -0.47 15.09 5.61
N ASN A 11 0.20 16.23 5.73
CA ASN A 11 1.11 16.72 4.71
C ASN A 11 2.27 15.72 4.63
N TYR A 12 2.11 14.68 3.82
CA TYR A 12 3.23 13.84 3.43
C TYR A 12 4.11 14.68 2.49
N SER A 13 5.10 15.36 3.03
CA SER A 13 6.18 16.00 2.26
C SER A 13 7.15 14.97 1.68
N SER A 14 6.90 13.67 1.88
CA SER A 14 7.73 12.59 1.33
C SER A 14 7.09 12.03 0.06
N THR A 15 7.91 11.80 -0.95
CA THR A 15 7.54 11.14 -2.20
C THR A 15 7.25 9.64 -2.03
N SER A 16 7.36 9.11 -0.81
CA SER A 16 7.17 7.70 -0.50
C SER A 16 5.73 7.37 -0.10
N TYR A 17 5.26 6.19 -0.51
CA TYR A 17 3.96 5.65 -0.09
C TYR A 17 4.02 5.20 1.37
N PRO A 18 3.04 5.60 2.20
CA PRO A 18 2.96 5.11 3.58
C PRO A 18 2.75 3.59 3.62
N LYS A 19 3.58 2.88 4.38
CA LYS A 19 3.45 1.43 4.60
C LYS A 19 2.37 1.16 5.63
N MET A 20 1.11 1.26 5.23
CA MET A 20 -0.05 0.95 6.06
C MET A 20 -1.25 0.55 5.23
N ASP A 21 -2.15 -0.22 5.81
CA ASP A 21 -3.49 -0.43 5.29
C ASP A 21 -4.39 0.73 5.74
N ARG A 22 -5.19 1.26 4.84
CA ARG A 22 -6.05 2.41 5.12
C ARG A 22 -7.40 2.28 4.43
N PHE A 23 -8.42 2.64 5.18
CA PHE A 23 -9.79 2.80 4.70
C PHE A 23 -10.18 4.27 4.74
N TYR A 24 -10.99 4.69 3.80
CA TYR A 24 -11.56 6.02 3.74
C TYR A 24 -13.04 5.94 3.40
N GLY A 25 -13.84 6.82 3.99
CA GLY A 25 -15.24 7.02 3.69
C GLY A 25 -15.64 8.44 4.03
N GLU A 26 -16.65 8.95 3.35
CA GLU A 26 -17.19 10.28 3.53
C GLU A 26 -18.72 10.24 3.47
N LEU A 27 -19.34 11.00 4.35
CA LEU A 27 -20.78 11.23 4.35
C LEU A 27 -21.06 12.69 4.06
N GLU A 28 -21.38 12.98 2.80
CA GLU A 28 -21.70 14.34 2.38
C GLU A 28 -23.10 14.76 2.80
N GLY A 29 -23.25 16.04 3.17
CA GLY A 29 -24.55 16.64 3.45
C GLY A 29 -25.25 16.13 4.70
N TYR A 30 -24.56 15.37 5.55
CA TYR A 30 -25.13 14.90 6.81
C TYR A 30 -25.35 16.05 7.79
N VAL A 31 -26.59 16.25 8.18
CA VAL A 31 -26.98 17.17 9.24
C VAL A 31 -27.37 16.32 10.45
N PRO A 32 -26.65 16.43 11.58
CA PRO A 32 -26.97 15.66 12.78
C PRO A 32 -28.35 16.09 13.27
N THR A 33 -29.29 15.15 13.28
CA THR A 33 -30.62 15.31 13.90
C THR A 33 -30.67 14.48 15.18
N LYS A 34 -31.48 14.92 16.16
CA LYS A 34 -31.65 14.14 17.39
C LYS A 34 -32.08 12.72 17.06
N GLY A 35 -31.28 11.73 17.46
CA GLY A 35 -31.61 10.32 17.34
C GLY A 35 -31.53 9.74 15.91
N GLY A 36 -30.45 9.93 15.22
CA GLY A 36 -30.19 9.35 13.88
C GLY A 36 -29.10 8.26 13.90
N ILE A 37 -29.16 7.34 12.94
CA ILE A 37 -28.08 6.43 12.60
C ILE A 37 -27.46 6.95 11.32
N ALA A 38 -26.15 7.18 11.32
CA ALA A 38 -25.39 7.49 10.12
C ALA A 38 -24.58 6.25 9.70
N ASN A 39 -24.78 5.78 8.47
CA ASN A 39 -24.01 4.71 7.88
C ASN A 39 -22.96 5.32 6.93
N ILE A 40 -21.71 4.91 7.08
CA ILE A 40 -20.61 5.35 6.23
C ILE A 40 -19.96 4.11 5.60
N ASP A 41 -19.94 4.07 4.28
CA ASP A 41 -19.22 3.04 3.54
C ASP A 41 -17.74 3.35 3.50
N LEU A 42 -16.95 2.48 4.12
CA LEU A 42 -15.50 2.57 4.09
C LEU A 42 -14.93 1.73 2.95
N LYS A 43 -14.17 2.34 2.07
CA LYS A 43 -13.43 1.65 1.03
C LYS A 43 -11.93 1.65 1.35
N ARG A 44 -11.26 0.51 1.13
CA ARG A 44 -9.82 0.43 1.25
C ARG A 44 -9.16 1.33 0.22
N THR A 45 -8.23 2.19 0.66
CA THR A 45 -7.45 3.10 -0.20
C THR A 45 -5.97 2.69 -0.22
N ALA A 46 -5.75 1.39 -0.13
CA ALA A 46 -4.45 0.77 -0.09
C ALA A 46 -4.34 -0.33 -1.16
N PHE A 47 -3.11 -0.72 -1.43
CA PHE A 47 -2.71 -1.86 -2.23
C PHE A 47 -1.70 -2.70 -1.46
N GLY A 48 -1.60 -3.98 -1.81
CA GLY A 48 -0.60 -4.88 -1.25
C GLY A 48 0.48 -5.22 -2.26
N LEU A 49 1.70 -5.44 -1.78
CA LEU A 49 2.81 -5.97 -2.56
C LEU A 49 3.38 -7.18 -1.83
N LYS A 50 3.52 -8.28 -2.55
CA LYS A 50 4.17 -9.49 -2.08
C LYS A 50 5.35 -9.78 -3.00
N PHE A 51 6.55 -9.87 -2.45
CA PHE A 51 7.75 -10.24 -3.18
C PHE A 51 8.12 -11.69 -2.87
N ILE A 52 8.37 -12.46 -3.92
CA ILE A 52 8.96 -13.80 -3.85
C ILE A 52 10.26 -13.71 -4.63
N VAL A 53 11.39 -13.73 -3.93
CA VAL A 53 12.72 -13.47 -4.51
C VAL A 53 13.55 -14.73 -4.45
N THR A 54 13.84 -15.28 -5.63
CA THR A 54 14.80 -16.38 -5.77
C THR A 54 16.22 -15.84 -5.61
N PRO A 55 17.07 -16.44 -4.76
CA PRO A 55 18.46 -16.01 -4.62
C PRO A 55 19.20 -16.00 -5.96
N PRO A 56 20.08 -15.01 -6.19
CA PRO A 56 20.90 -15.00 -7.40
C PRO A 56 21.92 -16.15 -7.37
N ILE A 57 22.42 -16.52 -8.54
CA ILE A 57 23.45 -17.58 -8.64
C ILE A 57 24.77 -17.18 -7.99
N ASP A 58 25.08 -15.89 -7.90
CA ASP A 58 26.21 -15.33 -7.19
C ASP A 58 25.93 -13.91 -6.71
N GLY A 59 26.71 -13.44 -5.73
CA GLY A 59 26.67 -12.08 -5.24
C GLY A 59 25.41 -11.73 -4.47
N THR A 60 24.88 -10.52 -4.66
CA THR A 60 23.76 -9.98 -3.89
C THR A 60 22.79 -9.22 -4.79
N LEU A 61 21.52 -9.53 -4.66
CA LEU A 61 20.40 -8.83 -5.30
C LEU A 61 19.73 -7.88 -4.31
N SER A 62 19.56 -6.64 -4.72
CA SER A 62 18.82 -5.61 -3.96
C SER A 62 17.63 -5.13 -4.76
N ILE A 63 16.49 -4.92 -4.08
CA ILE A 63 15.26 -4.42 -4.70
C ILE A 63 14.91 -3.08 -4.06
N GLY A 64 14.82 -2.05 -4.88
CA GLY A 64 14.46 -0.69 -4.53
C GLY A 64 13.30 -0.15 -5.37
N SER A 65 12.91 1.08 -5.09
CA SER A 65 11.96 1.86 -5.88
C SER A 65 12.14 3.34 -5.53
N TYR A 66 11.80 4.22 -6.45
CA TYR A 66 11.85 5.67 -6.20
C TYR A 66 10.83 6.15 -5.16
N SER A 67 9.70 5.47 -5.06
CA SER A 67 8.57 5.88 -4.21
C SER A 67 8.19 4.84 -3.14
N LEU A 68 8.57 3.59 -3.35
CA LEU A 68 8.42 2.52 -2.39
C LEU A 68 9.80 2.18 -1.82
N ASN A 69 9.91 2.01 -0.54
CA ASN A 69 11.16 1.55 0.06
C ASN A 69 11.00 0.10 0.53
N PRO A 70 11.03 -0.90 -0.37
CA PRO A 70 10.88 -2.30 0.00
C PRO A 70 12.04 -2.78 0.86
N ASN A 71 13.23 -2.20 0.69
CA ASN A 71 14.44 -2.51 1.43
C ASN A 71 14.74 -4.03 1.46
N ILE A 72 14.61 -4.68 0.30
CA ILE A 72 14.83 -6.11 0.14
C ILE A 72 16.26 -6.33 -0.34
N LYS A 73 16.96 -7.27 0.31
CA LYS A 73 18.30 -7.71 -0.08
C LYS A 73 18.42 -9.22 0.11
N VAL A 74 18.88 -9.92 -0.93
CA VAL A 74 19.03 -11.38 -0.95
C VAL A 74 20.41 -11.72 -1.52
N SER A 75 21.17 -12.55 -0.82
CA SER A 75 22.48 -13.07 -1.24
C SER A 75 22.35 -14.46 -1.85
N ALA A 76 23.37 -14.90 -2.59
CA ALA A 76 23.36 -16.20 -3.25
C ALA A 76 23.22 -17.39 -2.28
N ASP A 77 23.72 -17.25 -1.04
CA ASP A 77 23.65 -18.28 -0.02
C ASP A 77 22.35 -18.26 0.80
N ASP A 78 21.44 -17.30 0.53
CA ASP A 78 20.16 -17.20 1.21
C ASP A 78 19.15 -18.21 0.63
N SER A 79 18.08 -18.48 1.38
CA SER A 79 16.91 -19.17 0.86
C SER A 79 16.00 -18.18 0.11
N THR A 80 15.04 -18.70 -0.66
CA THR A 80 14.00 -17.86 -1.28
C THR A 80 13.33 -16.98 -0.22
N LEU A 81 13.37 -15.67 -0.46
CA LEU A 81 12.74 -14.69 0.42
C LEU A 81 11.29 -14.46 0.00
N GLU A 82 10.38 -14.58 0.95
CA GLU A 82 9.00 -14.17 0.79
C GLU A 82 8.69 -13.05 1.79
N THR A 83 8.22 -11.91 1.30
CA THR A 83 7.85 -10.77 2.14
C THR A 83 6.69 -9.99 1.52
N SER A 84 5.84 -9.42 2.35
CA SER A 84 4.71 -8.61 1.91
C SER A 84 4.49 -7.39 2.79
N PHE A 85 3.92 -6.37 2.22
CA PHE A 85 3.50 -5.17 2.94
C PHE A 85 2.35 -4.47 2.23
N MET A 86 1.62 -3.67 3.00
CA MET A 86 0.55 -2.82 2.50
C MET A 86 1.07 -1.40 2.33
N CYS A 87 0.58 -0.71 1.30
CA CYS A 87 0.85 0.70 1.07
C CYS A 87 -0.44 1.47 0.83
N THR A 88 -0.56 2.65 1.41
CA THR A 88 -1.67 3.56 1.13
C THR A 88 -1.35 4.41 -0.11
N PHE A 89 -2.31 4.58 -1.02
CA PHE A 89 -2.20 5.54 -2.11
C PHE A 89 -2.08 6.96 -1.59
N GLN A 90 -1.28 7.80 -2.27
CA GLN A 90 -1.09 9.21 -1.86
C GLN A 90 -2.35 10.04 -2.10
N GLN A 91 -3.05 9.78 -3.20
CA GLN A 91 -4.29 10.45 -3.59
C GLN A 91 -5.49 9.66 -3.04
N ILE A 92 -5.73 9.77 -1.75
CA ILE A 92 -6.71 8.96 -1.03
C ILE A 92 -8.13 9.21 -1.52
N TYR A 93 -8.50 10.48 -1.73
CA TYR A 93 -9.85 10.88 -2.16
C TYR A 93 -10.14 10.37 -3.57
N GLU A 94 -9.23 10.57 -4.51
CA GLU A 94 -9.34 10.09 -5.89
C GLU A 94 -9.39 8.56 -5.92
N CYS A 95 -8.59 7.90 -5.09
CA CYS A 95 -8.61 6.46 -4.94
C CYS A 95 -9.96 5.94 -4.41
N TRP A 96 -10.55 6.65 -3.45
CA TRP A 96 -11.85 6.30 -2.89
C TRP A 96 -12.99 6.50 -3.90
N GLN A 97 -12.97 7.59 -4.65
CA GLN A 97 -14.01 7.89 -5.64
C GLN A 97 -13.98 6.91 -6.82
N ALA A 98 -12.79 6.54 -7.29
CA ALA A 98 -12.64 5.65 -8.43
C ALA A 98 -12.94 4.20 -8.03
N GLU A 99 -13.75 3.50 -8.81
CA GLU A 99 -14.02 2.08 -8.60
C GLU A 99 -12.77 1.22 -8.86
N ASN A 100 -12.03 1.55 -9.91
CA ASN A 100 -10.82 0.84 -10.34
C ASN A 100 -9.61 1.80 -10.33
N TYR A 101 -9.17 2.21 -9.13
CA TYR A 101 -8.01 3.08 -9.01
C TYR A 101 -6.72 2.29 -9.19
N THR A 102 -5.84 2.81 -10.04
CA THR A 102 -4.51 2.24 -10.30
C THR A 102 -3.45 3.32 -10.30
N GLN A 103 -2.23 2.95 -9.97
CA GLN A 103 -1.06 3.81 -10.06
C GLN A 103 0.19 3.02 -10.37
N ASP A 104 0.99 3.51 -11.31
CA ASP A 104 2.24 2.89 -11.69
C ASP A 104 3.39 3.36 -10.80
N PHE A 105 4.31 2.45 -10.54
CA PHE A 105 5.58 2.74 -9.91
C PHE A 105 6.69 1.84 -10.48
N THR A 106 7.94 2.31 -10.39
CA THR A 106 9.08 1.57 -10.89
C THR A 106 9.77 0.83 -9.76
N ILE A 107 9.95 -0.49 -9.90
CA ILE A 107 10.90 -1.27 -9.12
C ILE A 107 12.25 -1.31 -9.83
N ILE A 108 13.30 -1.22 -9.01
CA ILE A 108 14.69 -1.23 -9.45
C ILE A 108 15.38 -2.43 -8.81
N LEU A 109 15.88 -3.34 -9.62
CA LEU A 109 16.67 -4.49 -9.21
C LEU A 109 18.14 -4.19 -9.47
N THR A 110 18.97 -4.32 -8.45
CA THR A 110 20.43 -4.15 -8.58
C THR A 110 21.11 -5.44 -8.14
N TRP A 111 21.79 -6.09 -9.09
CA TRP A 111 22.54 -7.31 -8.84
C TRP A 111 24.05 -7.00 -8.84
N ASN A 112 24.67 -7.11 -7.67
CA ASN A 112 26.11 -6.98 -7.48
C ASN A 112 26.73 -8.38 -7.47
N ARG A 113 27.44 -8.70 -8.52
CA ARG A 113 28.09 -10.00 -8.71
C ARG A 113 29.42 -10.09 -7.99
N VAL A 114 29.87 -11.32 -7.69
CA VAL A 114 31.17 -11.57 -7.02
C VAL A 114 32.36 -11.14 -7.87
N ASN A 115 32.23 -11.09 -9.20
CA ASN A 115 33.28 -10.60 -10.11
C ASN A 115 33.41 -9.07 -10.16
N GLY A 116 32.62 -8.35 -9.34
CA GLY A 116 32.58 -6.89 -9.30
C GLY A 116 31.65 -6.23 -10.32
N ALA A 117 31.01 -6.99 -11.22
CA ALA A 117 30.02 -6.45 -12.14
C ALA A 117 28.72 -6.11 -11.42
N THR A 118 28.12 -4.97 -11.78
CA THR A 118 26.77 -4.57 -11.31
C THR A 118 25.84 -4.52 -12.49
N GLN A 119 24.68 -5.15 -12.35
CA GLN A 119 23.59 -5.11 -13.32
C GLN A 119 22.37 -4.46 -12.67
N THR A 120 21.72 -3.56 -13.39
CA THR A 120 20.51 -2.88 -12.92
C THR A 120 19.38 -3.11 -13.92
N PHE A 121 18.20 -3.43 -13.39
CA PHE A 121 17.01 -3.67 -14.19
C PHE A 121 15.86 -2.86 -13.58
N GLU A 122 15.01 -2.32 -14.45
CA GLU A 122 13.84 -1.55 -14.04
C GLU A 122 12.59 -2.18 -14.62
N LYS A 123 11.54 -2.22 -13.81
CA LYS A 123 10.23 -2.68 -14.24
C LYS A 123 9.13 -1.81 -13.64
N ILE A 124 8.19 -1.40 -14.51
CA ILE A 124 6.96 -0.73 -14.09
C ILE A 124 5.98 -1.78 -13.59
N ILE A 125 5.45 -1.55 -12.40
CA ILE A 125 4.41 -2.33 -11.75
C ILE A 125 3.19 -1.45 -11.60
N THR A 126 2.01 -1.96 -11.94
CA THR A 126 0.74 -1.25 -11.75
C THR A 126 0.08 -1.70 -10.45
N ALA A 127 0.10 -0.85 -9.43
CA ALA A 127 -0.66 -1.09 -8.20
C ALA A 127 -2.14 -0.82 -8.45
N LYS A 128 -2.99 -1.70 -7.92
CA LYS A 128 -4.45 -1.61 -8.02
C LYS A 128 -5.06 -1.52 -6.62
N ARG A 129 -6.07 -0.67 -6.47
CA ARG A 129 -6.79 -0.54 -5.20
C ARG A 129 -7.38 -1.89 -4.77
N ASN A 130 -7.19 -2.24 -3.50
CA ASN A 130 -7.70 -3.47 -2.89
C ASN A 130 -7.18 -4.78 -3.54
N VAL A 131 -5.96 -4.73 -4.11
CA VAL A 131 -5.32 -5.88 -4.74
C VAL A 131 -3.95 -6.12 -4.11
N MET A 132 -3.62 -7.39 -3.87
CA MET A 132 -2.28 -7.85 -3.54
C MET A 132 -1.59 -8.27 -4.85
N THR A 133 -0.59 -7.51 -5.27
CA THR A 133 0.23 -7.85 -6.44
C THR A 133 1.44 -8.67 -5.97
N THR A 134 1.52 -9.92 -6.42
CA THR A 134 2.68 -10.79 -6.17
C THR A 134 3.72 -10.58 -7.26
N ILE A 135 4.93 -10.25 -6.85
CA ILE A 135 6.07 -9.95 -7.71
C ILE A 135 7.09 -11.08 -7.52
N ASN A 136 7.17 -11.98 -8.50
CA ASN A 136 8.16 -13.04 -8.52
C ASN A 136 9.43 -12.53 -9.18
N VAL A 137 10.56 -12.60 -8.48
CA VAL A 137 11.85 -12.10 -8.95
C VAL A 137 12.84 -13.24 -9.10
N ASN A 138 13.37 -13.43 -10.31
CA ASN A 138 14.42 -14.38 -10.61
C ASN A 138 15.40 -13.78 -11.63
N VAL A 139 16.67 -13.64 -11.24
CA VAL A 139 17.74 -13.05 -12.07
C VAL A 139 18.71 -14.10 -12.63
N ASN A 140 18.42 -15.38 -12.49
CA ASN A 140 19.29 -16.50 -12.85
C ASN A 140 19.27 -16.83 -14.36
N GLY A 141 19.05 -15.86 -15.23
CA GLY A 141 19.14 -15.98 -16.69
C GLY A 141 20.56 -15.88 -17.20
N SER A 142 20.84 -16.47 -18.37
CA SER A 142 22.12 -16.28 -19.07
C SER A 142 22.26 -14.80 -19.48
N SER A 143 23.49 -14.31 -19.52
CA SER A 143 23.85 -12.90 -19.79
C SER A 143 23.39 -12.33 -21.15
N THR A 144 22.72 -13.12 -21.97
CA THR A 144 22.16 -12.75 -23.27
C THR A 144 20.65 -12.57 -23.27
N ASP A 145 19.96 -12.98 -22.21
CA ASP A 145 18.52 -12.87 -22.11
C ASP A 145 18.18 -11.73 -21.13
N SER A 146 17.81 -10.59 -21.69
CA SER A 146 17.33 -9.40 -20.93
C SER A 146 15.93 -9.59 -20.34
N SER A 147 15.37 -10.80 -20.42
CA SER A 147 14.12 -11.14 -19.80
C SER A 147 14.34 -11.39 -18.31
N LEU A 148 14.26 -10.35 -17.53
CA LEU A 148 14.07 -10.46 -16.11
C LEU A 148 12.79 -11.27 -15.88
N GLY A 149 12.87 -12.38 -15.19
CA GLY A 149 11.72 -13.19 -14.81
C GLY A 149 10.89 -12.52 -13.70
N VAL A 150 10.43 -11.31 -13.95
CA VAL A 150 9.46 -10.64 -13.06
C VAL A 150 8.07 -10.96 -13.57
N LYS A 151 7.37 -11.81 -12.85
CA LYS A 151 5.98 -12.17 -13.11
C LYS A 151 5.10 -11.51 -12.06
N GLU A 152 4.03 -10.89 -12.51
CA GLU A 152 3.01 -10.27 -11.66
C GLU A 152 1.78 -11.18 -11.59
N GLU A 153 1.23 -11.33 -10.41
CA GLU A 153 -0.03 -12.03 -10.16
C GLU A 153 -0.87 -11.20 -9.19
N ASP A 154 -2.09 -10.86 -9.60
CA ASP A 154 -3.01 -10.07 -8.79
C ASP A 154 -3.99 -10.99 -8.03
N THR A 155 -4.15 -10.71 -6.75
CA THR A 155 -5.14 -11.37 -5.91
C THR A 155 -5.98 -10.30 -5.21
N PRO A 156 -7.33 -10.30 -5.34
CA PRO A 156 -8.17 -9.38 -4.61
C PRO A 156 -7.97 -9.54 -3.10
N MET A 157 -7.83 -8.43 -2.41
CA MET A 157 -7.86 -8.41 -0.95
C MET A 157 -9.31 -8.37 -0.49
N GLY A 158 -9.64 -9.11 0.59
CA GLY A 158 -10.98 -9.13 1.14
C GLY A 158 -11.50 -7.71 1.44
N SER A 159 -12.78 -7.45 1.19
CA SER A 159 -13.44 -6.23 1.61
C SER A 159 -13.89 -6.39 3.06
N GLU A 160 -13.50 -5.45 3.91
CA GLU A 160 -14.09 -5.32 5.24
C GLU A 160 -15.16 -4.23 5.19
N ASN A 161 -16.41 -4.60 5.43
CA ASN A 161 -17.48 -3.65 5.68
C ASN A 161 -17.51 -3.39 7.19
N VAL A 162 -17.14 -2.18 7.56
CA VAL A 162 -17.27 -1.73 8.95
C VAL A 162 -18.53 -0.87 9.04
N ASP A 163 -19.59 -1.42 9.61
CA ASP A 163 -20.77 -0.66 9.96
C ASP A 163 -20.48 0.15 11.22
N MET A 164 -20.25 1.44 11.06
CA MET A 164 -20.14 2.35 12.20
C MET A 164 -21.53 2.91 12.52
N ASN A 165 -22.14 2.37 13.57
CA ASN A 165 -23.40 2.89 14.11
C ASN A 165 -23.10 4.01 15.11
N PHE A 166 -23.42 5.24 14.74
CA PHE A 166 -23.40 6.37 15.66
C PHE A 166 -24.79 6.56 16.26
N ASN A 167 -24.96 6.22 17.51
CA ASN A 167 -26.10 6.69 18.28
C ASN A 167 -25.83 8.15 18.67
N GLY A 168 -26.36 9.08 17.88
CA GLY A 168 -26.39 10.48 18.26
C GLY A 168 -27.38 10.68 19.42
N GLY A 169 -26.98 10.32 20.62
CA GLY A 169 -27.66 10.79 21.84
C GLY A 169 -27.25 12.23 22.10
N ASP A 170 -28.20 13.09 22.53
CA ASP A 170 -27.81 14.30 23.25
C ASP A 170 -26.91 13.86 24.40
N LEU A 171 -25.63 14.24 24.32
CA LEU A 171 -24.76 14.19 25.51
C LEU A 171 -25.36 15.19 26.48
N ASP A 172 -26.05 14.69 27.49
CA ASP A 172 -26.48 15.52 28.62
C ASP A 172 -25.20 16.07 29.28
N ASP A 173 -25.14 17.38 29.50
CA ASP A 173 -24.02 18.05 30.16
C ASP A 173 -23.58 17.40 31.50
N ASN A 174 -24.39 16.52 32.04
CA ASN A 174 -24.09 15.75 33.24
C ASN A 174 -23.23 14.52 32.97
N GLU A 175 -23.10 14.04 31.73
CA GLU A 175 -22.26 12.88 31.40
C GLU A 175 -20.79 13.26 31.14
N VAL A 176 -20.49 14.56 31.04
CA VAL A 176 -19.14 15.09 30.76
C VAL A 176 -18.43 15.59 32.03
N ASN A 177 -18.91 15.25 33.21
CA ASN A 177 -18.28 15.65 34.46
C ASN A 177 -17.17 14.67 34.84
N PRO A 178 -15.87 14.99 34.58
CA PRO A 178 -14.80 14.17 35.12
C PRO A 178 -14.86 14.29 36.62
N SER A 179 -15.19 13.22 37.28
CA SER A 179 -15.03 13.13 38.76
C SER A 179 -13.60 13.51 39.14
N MET A 180 -13.47 14.62 39.82
CA MET A 180 -12.22 15.01 40.49
C MET A 180 -11.83 14.01 41.54
#